data_83ce15254a52893cc3f6696b75e54615
#
_entry.id   83ce15254a52893cc3f6696b75e54615
#
_cell.length_a   1.000
_cell.length_b   1.000
_cell.length_c   1.000
_cell.angle_alpha   90.00
_cell.angle_beta   90.00
_cell.angle_gamma   90.00
#
_symmetry.space_group_name_H-M   'P 1'
#
loop_
_entity.id
_entity.type
_entity.pdbx_description
1 polymer ?
#
loop_
_entity_poly.entity_id
_entity_poly.type
_entity_poly.pdbx_seq_one_letter_code
_entity_poly.pdbx_strand_id
1 'polypeptide(L)'
;AIHRYRFPPQEVELKEGDKLRPSDGSHFAQIKHLDRTAGIVDVKVGKAAAEYRPTAVFHCEVVSNVPLQESIIRFAERLLGDGFRDARSAAWDLLASNRPRLRSGPFAARDGESLAERAIRVMLDLDHSILPIQGPPGSGKTYLGAQMIRAAVRAGLRVGVTAQSHQVIQNLIDAVREQAAEAGEAVSVGRVLSKDEPPLDGVTPFRSGEKGKALDALTDRSVHVLGGTAWVWASEEAEGSVDVLFIDEAGQFSLGHALAVAPACGSLVLLGDPQQLEQPRKATHPDGVGVSALTHILGGHETMPDDRGLFMPETRRLAPPVCEFTSELFYDGRLAPIPALAQQRIVDSGRFDGAGLYWVPVEHRGNRNAADEEVEAVERLVDTLLGAGWIDDRGRRRRIEPGDLRVVAPYNAHVNRLAARLDARGVQVGTVDRFQGQTCAAVIYSMATSDPADAPRGMDFLYSLNRLNVATSRGRCAAFIVASPALLEPECRTPRQMQLANGLCRFVEKAIEVRT
;
A
#
# COMPACT_ATOMS: atom_id res chain seq x y z
N ALA A 1 11.26 -24.14 -28.92
CA ALA A 1 9.91 -24.61 -29.22
C ALA A 1 8.90 -23.88 -28.34
N ILE A 2 7.64 -23.82 -28.77
CA ILE A 2 6.51 -23.41 -27.95
C ILE A 2 5.75 -24.67 -27.62
N HIS A 3 5.52 -24.92 -26.32
CA HIS A 3 4.76 -26.05 -25.81
C HIS A 3 3.50 -25.54 -25.14
N ARG A 4 2.37 -26.20 -25.40
CA ARG A 4 1.09 -25.93 -24.77
C ARG A 4 0.83 -26.92 -23.65
N TYR A 5 0.51 -26.40 -22.47
CA TYR A 5 0.09 -27.20 -21.30
C TYR A 5 -1.33 -26.81 -20.89
N ARG A 6 -2.01 -27.74 -20.23
CA ARG A 6 -3.25 -27.50 -19.50
C ARG A 6 -2.98 -27.64 -18.02
N PHE A 7 -3.60 -26.80 -17.22
CA PHE A 7 -3.56 -26.86 -15.76
C PHE A 7 -4.99 -26.94 -15.19
N PRO A 8 -5.19 -27.62 -14.06
CA PRO A 8 -6.49 -27.69 -13.40
C PRO A 8 -6.90 -26.31 -12.88
N PRO A 9 -8.22 -26.08 -12.61
CA PRO A 9 -8.67 -24.86 -11.95
C PRO A 9 -7.91 -24.64 -10.63
N GLN A 10 -7.18 -23.56 -10.55
CA GLN A 10 -6.37 -23.18 -9.41
C GLN A 10 -6.10 -21.67 -9.41
N GLU A 11 -5.67 -21.12 -8.27
CA GLU A 11 -5.21 -19.76 -8.20
C GLU A 11 -3.87 -19.62 -8.97
N VAL A 12 -3.81 -18.70 -9.93
CA VAL A 12 -2.64 -18.48 -10.78
C VAL A 12 -2.23 -17.03 -10.76
N GLU A 13 -1.09 -16.72 -10.15
CA GLU A 13 -0.48 -15.39 -10.11
C GLU A 13 0.46 -15.13 -11.30
N LEU A 14 0.78 -16.16 -12.09
CA LEU A 14 1.68 -16.06 -13.24
C LEU A 14 1.18 -15.07 -14.29
N LYS A 15 2.12 -14.44 -15.00
CA LYS A 15 1.88 -13.48 -16.08
C LYS A 15 2.62 -13.88 -17.35
N GLU A 16 2.17 -13.38 -18.50
CA GLU A 16 2.93 -13.48 -19.73
C GLU A 16 4.30 -12.79 -19.56
N GLY A 17 5.35 -13.46 -20.04
CA GLY A 17 6.74 -13.03 -19.83
C GLY A 17 7.45 -13.69 -18.65
N ASP A 18 6.73 -14.25 -17.67
CA ASP A 18 7.33 -14.88 -16.50
C ASP A 18 8.22 -16.07 -16.86
N LYS A 19 9.35 -16.17 -16.16
CA LYS A 19 10.26 -17.31 -16.25
C LYS A 19 9.82 -18.39 -15.28
N LEU A 20 9.58 -19.58 -15.80
CA LEU A 20 9.11 -20.73 -15.05
C LEU A 20 10.26 -21.64 -14.60
N ARG A 21 10.14 -22.14 -13.38
CA ARG A 21 11.05 -23.10 -12.76
C ARG A 21 10.28 -24.33 -12.27
N PRO A 22 10.80 -25.53 -12.43
CA PRO A 22 10.31 -26.74 -11.75
C PRO A 22 10.74 -26.74 -10.27
N SER A 23 10.35 -27.78 -9.53
CA SER A 23 10.64 -27.94 -8.11
C SER A 23 12.13 -27.95 -7.74
N ASP A 24 13.02 -28.31 -8.68
CA ASP A 24 14.47 -28.29 -8.52
C ASP A 24 15.08 -26.87 -8.67
N GLY A 25 14.26 -25.86 -8.99
CA GLY A 25 14.68 -24.47 -9.13
C GLY A 25 15.44 -24.17 -10.45
N SER A 26 15.66 -25.14 -11.34
CA SER A 26 16.31 -24.91 -12.63
C SER A 26 15.46 -24.03 -13.55
N HIS A 27 16.08 -23.38 -14.56
CA HIS A 27 15.31 -22.63 -15.54
C HIS A 27 14.64 -23.60 -16.55
N PHE A 28 13.32 -23.52 -16.67
CA PHE A 28 12.56 -24.39 -17.59
C PHE A 28 12.09 -23.65 -18.84
N ALA A 29 11.28 -22.59 -18.68
CA ALA A 29 10.59 -21.96 -19.78
C ALA A 29 10.21 -20.50 -19.48
N GLN A 30 9.68 -19.82 -20.51
CA GLN A 30 9.06 -18.50 -20.37
C GLN A 30 7.63 -18.52 -20.90
N ILE A 31 6.67 -17.96 -20.15
CA ILE A 31 5.28 -17.86 -20.56
C ILE A 31 5.17 -16.95 -21.79
N LYS A 32 4.46 -17.41 -22.83
CA LYS A 32 4.15 -16.64 -24.04
C LYS A 32 2.68 -16.28 -24.13
N HIS A 33 1.81 -17.15 -23.62
CA HIS A 33 0.39 -16.91 -23.54
C HIS A 33 -0.19 -17.64 -22.32
N LEU A 34 -1.14 -17.01 -21.62
CA LEU A 34 -1.79 -17.57 -20.44
C LEU A 34 -3.29 -17.28 -20.49
N ASP A 35 -4.09 -18.31 -20.72
CA ASP A 35 -5.55 -18.29 -20.57
C ASP A 35 -5.93 -18.95 -19.24
N ARG A 36 -6.21 -18.11 -18.24
CA ARG A 36 -6.58 -18.58 -16.89
C ARG A 36 -7.96 -19.23 -16.87
N THR A 37 -8.86 -18.79 -17.75
CA THR A 37 -10.24 -19.29 -17.82
C THR A 37 -10.28 -20.67 -18.45
N ALA A 38 -9.57 -20.87 -19.56
CA ALA A 38 -9.46 -22.17 -20.24
C ALA A 38 -8.45 -23.12 -19.56
N GLY A 39 -7.65 -22.63 -18.58
CA GLY A 39 -6.59 -23.42 -17.97
C GLY A 39 -5.47 -23.78 -18.93
N ILE A 40 -5.12 -22.88 -19.86
CA ILE A 40 -4.11 -23.10 -20.90
C ILE A 40 -2.92 -22.16 -20.69
N VAL A 41 -1.70 -22.73 -20.84
CA VAL A 41 -0.47 -21.93 -20.85
C VAL A 41 0.44 -22.37 -22.00
N ASP A 42 0.86 -21.41 -22.83
CA ASP A 42 1.87 -21.61 -23.87
C ASP A 42 3.23 -21.11 -23.38
N VAL A 43 4.22 -21.97 -23.38
CA VAL A 43 5.55 -21.65 -22.87
C VAL A 43 6.63 -21.85 -23.92
N LYS A 44 7.59 -20.90 -23.99
CA LYS A 44 8.78 -21.04 -24.81
C LYS A 44 9.84 -21.79 -24.05
N VAL A 45 10.18 -22.99 -24.51
CA VAL A 45 11.18 -23.88 -23.91
C VAL A 45 12.50 -23.79 -24.67
N GLY A 46 13.62 -23.74 -23.96
CA GLY A 46 14.96 -23.83 -24.52
C GLY A 46 15.30 -25.23 -25.06
N LYS A 47 16.35 -25.34 -25.90
CA LYS A 47 16.76 -26.62 -26.51
C LYS A 47 17.07 -27.69 -25.44
N ALA A 48 17.76 -27.32 -24.35
CA ALA A 48 18.15 -28.26 -23.29
C ALA A 48 16.97 -28.83 -22.48
N ALA A 49 15.86 -28.10 -22.41
CA ALA A 49 14.67 -28.52 -21.67
C ALA A 49 13.52 -28.99 -22.59
N ALA A 50 13.76 -29.16 -23.89
CA ALA A 50 12.71 -29.43 -24.88
C ALA A 50 11.97 -30.77 -24.64
N GLU A 51 12.63 -31.75 -24.04
CA GLU A 51 12.05 -33.08 -23.73
C GLU A 51 11.55 -33.18 -22.29
N TYR A 52 11.91 -32.23 -21.43
CA TYR A 52 11.50 -32.20 -20.02
C TYR A 52 10.02 -31.81 -19.88
N ARG A 53 9.26 -32.55 -19.08
CA ARG A 53 7.82 -32.35 -18.86
C ARG A 53 7.56 -32.28 -17.35
N PRO A 54 7.76 -31.12 -16.73
CA PRO A 54 7.48 -30.94 -15.30
C PRO A 54 5.99 -31.08 -15.02
N THR A 55 5.65 -31.71 -13.90
CA THR A 55 4.28 -31.81 -13.40
C THR A 55 3.79 -30.56 -12.69
N ALA A 56 4.73 -29.72 -12.21
CA ALA A 56 4.46 -28.43 -11.61
C ALA A 56 5.57 -27.44 -11.94
N VAL A 57 5.20 -26.18 -12.08
CA VAL A 57 6.15 -25.08 -12.30
C VAL A 57 5.70 -23.87 -11.48
N PHE A 58 6.65 -23.03 -11.11
CA PHE A 58 6.41 -21.78 -10.41
C PHE A 58 7.26 -20.66 -11.00
N HIS A 59 6.86 -19.43 -10.77
CA HIS A 59 7.70 -18.26 -11.04
C HIS A 59 8.45 -17.92 -9.75
N CYS A 60 9.77 -17.78 -9.88
CA CYS A 60 10.62 -17.30 -8.79
C CYS A 60 11.64 -16.35 -9.36
N GLU A 61 11.46 -15.09 -9.06
CA GLU A 61 12.47 -14.06 -9.28
C GLU A 61 13.18 -13.78 -7.98
N VAL A 62 14.46 -14.13 -7.93
CA VAL A 62 15.31 -13.86 -6.77
C VAL A 62 16.00 -12.52 -7.02
N VAL A 63 15.53 -11.48 -6.34
CA VAL A 63 16.24 -10.21 -6.26
C VAL A 63 17.29 -10.32 -5.16
N SER A 64 18.55 -10.02 -5.49
CA SER A 64 19.62 -10.06 -4.50
C SER A 64 19.42 -9.00 -3.42
N ASN A 65 19.37 -9.43 -2.16
CA ASN A 65 19.28 -8.56 -0.99
C ASN A 65 20.66 -8.24 -0.38
N VAL A 66 21.74 -8.62 -1.04
CA VAL A 66 23.11 -8.42 -0.53
C VAL A 66 23.38 -6.96 -0.11
N PRO A 67 23.07 -5.93 -0.91
CA PRO A 67 23.32 -4.55 -0.49
C PRO A 67 22.56 -4.14 0.79
N LEU A 68 21.33 -4.65 0.96
CA LEU A 68 20.53 -4.41 2.16
C LEU A 68 21.14 -5.08 3.39
N GLN A 69 21.57 -6.33 3.24
CA GLN A 69 22.21 -7.11 4.31
C GLN A 69 23.55 -6.47 4.72
N GLU A 70 24.39 -6.12 3.77
CA GLU A 70 25.69 -5.47 4.01
C GLU A 70 25.52 -4.12 4.71
N SER A 71 24.53 -3.32 4.34
CA SER A 71 24.24 -2.05 5.02
C SER A 71 23.86 -2.25 6.48
N ILE A 72 23.01 -3.25 6.79
CA ILE A 72 22.64 -3.57 8.18
C ILE A 72 23.85 -4.07 8.97
N ILE A 73 24.71 -4.89 8.34
CA ILE A 73 25.94 -5.38 8.98
C ILE A 73 26.87 -4.20 9.30
N ARG A 74 27.14 -3.30 8.34
CA ARG A 74 27.97 -2.10 8.58
C ARG A 74 27.41 -1.23 9.71
N PHE A 75 26.08 -1.07 9.78
CA PHE A 75 25.44 -0.35 10.88
C PHE A 75 25.67 -1.06 12.23
N ALA A 76 25.48 -2.38 12.29
CA ALA A 76 25.68 -3.16 13.51
C ALA A 76 27.15 -3.14 13.97
N GLU A 77 28.10 -3.28 13.06
CA GLU A 77 29.53 -3.21 13.35
C GLU A 77 29.95 -1.86 13.93
N ARG A 78 29.41 -0.74 13.42
CA ARG A 78 29.64 0.58 13.99
C ARG A 78 29.11 0.69 15.42
N LEU A 79 27.88 0.26 15.67
CA LEU A 79 27.31 0.27 17.01
C LEU A 79 28.13 -0.54 18.00
N LEU A 80 28.63 -1.71 17.60
CA LEU A 80 29.47 -2.57 18.44
C LEU A 80 30.86 -1.96 18.67
N GLY A 81 31.44 -1.35 17.63
CA GLY A 81 32.76 -0.71 17.70
C GLY A 81 32.78 0.48 18.66
N ASP A 82 31.73 1.29 18.68
CA ASP A 82 31.60 2.45 19.54
C ASP A 82 31.07 2.12 20.94
N GLY A 83 30.76 0.82 21.21
CA GLY A 83 30.20 0.37 22.48
C GLY A 83 28.87 1.03 22.85
N PHE A 84 28.07 1.36 21.86
CA PHE A 84 26.78 2.09 21.97
C PHE A 84 26.89 3.49 22.59
N ARG A 85 28.10 4.06 22.71
CA ARG A 85 28.33 5.33 23.41
C ARG A 85 27.82 6.54 22.60
N ASP A 86 27.78 6.43 21.29
CA ASP A 86 27.40 7.52 20.39
C ASP A 86 26.36 7.09 19.36
N ALA A 87 25.34 6.37 19.86
CA ALA A 87 24.24 5.85 19.04
C ALA A 87 23.26 6.96 18.58
N ARG A 88 23.82 8.12 18.13
CA ARG A 88 23.02 9.23 17.60
C ARG A 88 22.89 9.11 16.08
N SER A 89 21.94 8.29 15.64
CA SER A 89 21.61 8.19 14.21
C SER A 89 20.14 7.88 14.01
N ALA A 90 19.62 8.22 12.82
CA ALA A 90 18.24 7.88 12.45
C ALA A 90 18.01 6.35 12.48
N ALA A 91 19.01 5.56 12.10
CA ALA A 91 18.96 4.10 12.17
C ALA A 91 18.80 3.58 13.61
N TRP A 92 19.53 4.17 14.57
CA TRP A 92 19.42 3.81 15.97
C TRP A 92 18.07 4.21 16.57
N ASP A 93 17.63 5.44 16.32
CA ASP A 93 16.33 5.92 16.82
C ASP A 93 15.17 5.11 16.25
N LEU A 94 15.28 4.64 15.00
CA LEU A 94 14.33 3.72 14.40
C LEU A 94 14.35 2.36 15.10
N LEU A 95 15.51 1.76 15.26
CA LEU A 95 15.66 0.43 15.88
C LEU A 95 15.18 0.41 17.34
N ALA A 96 15.52 1.45 18.09
CA ALA A 96 15.17 1.59 19.51
C ALA A 96 13.75 2.16 19.73
N SER A 97 13.00 2.48 18.67
CA SER A 97 11.71 3.19 18.74
C SER A 97 11.79 4.46 19.59
N ASN A 98 12.87 5.21 19.44
CA ASN A 98 13.07 6.44 20.20
C ASN A 98 12.09 7.54 19.75
N ARG A 99 11.84 8.49 20.65
CA ARG A 99 11.14 9.73 20.29
C ARG A 99 11.98 10.56 19.33
N PRO A 100 11.36 11.36 18.44
CA PRO A 100 12.09 12.29 17.58
C PRO A 100 12.99 13.21 18.40
N ARG A 101 14.28 13.23 18.08
CA ARG A 101 15.27 14.10 18.70
C ARG A 101 15.40 15.36 17.87
N LEU A 102 15.27 16.52 18.53
CA LEU A 102 15.32 17.83 17.91
C LEU A 102 16.55 18.62 18.40
N ARG A 103 17.05 19.53 17.57
CA ARG A 103 18.20 20.40 17.89
C ARG A 103 17.84 21.47 18.90
N SER A 104 16.65 22.08 18.77
CA SER A 104 16.33 23.29 19.52
C SER A 104 14.89 23.43 19.97
N GLY A 105 13.93 22.95 19.21
CA GLY A 105 12.52 23.24 19.44
C GLY A 105 11.77 22.14 20.18
N PRO A 106 10.56 22.40 20.67
CA PRO A 106 9.70 21.37 21.21
C PRO A 106 9.09 20.51 20.08
N PHE A 107 8.91 19.22 20.34
CA PHE A 107 8.15 18.34 19.44
C PHE A 107 6.65 18.68 19.43
N ALA A 108 6.11 19.15 20.54
CA ALA A 108 4.70 19.53 20.68
C ALA A 108 4.28 20.61 19.68
N ALA A 109 2.99 20.66 19.34
CA ALA A 109 2.44 21.73 18.53
C ALA A 109 2.57 23.08 19.24
N ARG A 110 2.73 24.15 18.46
CA ARG A 110 2.68 25.54 18.92
C ARG A 110 1.25 26.06 18.77
N ASP A 111 0.92 27.10 19.52
CA ASP A 111 -0.40 27.72 19.41
C ASP A 111 -0.68 28.21 17.98
N GLY A 112 -1.79 27.79 17.42
CA GLY A 112 -2.21 28.13 16.06
C GLY A 112 -1.44 27.42 14.93
N GLU A 113 -0.47 26.55 15.25
CA GLU A 113 0.32 25.82 14.26
C GLU A 113 -0.51 24.70 13.61
N SER A 114 -0.64 24.73 12.29
CA SER A 114 -1.24 23.63 11.54
C SER A 114 -0.35 22.38 11.58
N LEU A 115 -0.94 21.21 11.30
CA LEU A 115 -0.19 19.95 11.21
C LEU A 115 0.94 20.02 10.16
N ALA A 116 0.70 20.67 9.03
CA ALA A 116 1.70 20.82 7.98
C ALA A 116 2.87 21.70 8.42
N GLU A 117 2.59 22.83 9.05
CA GLU A 117 3.62 23.71 9.61
C GLU A 117 4.44 22.99 10.70
N ARG A 118 3.76 22.25 11.59
CA ARG A 118 4.43 21.41 12.60
C ARG A 118 5.33 20.37 11.96
N ALA A 119 4.83 19.62 10.97
CA ALA A 119 5.59 18.59 10.28
C ALA A 119 6.86 19.16 9.62
N ILE A 120 6.74 20.29 8.94
CA ILE A 120 7.86 20.99 8.30
C ILE A 120 8.86 21.47 9.36
N ARG A 121 8.39 22.15 10.40
CA ARG A 121 9.24 22.67 11.48
C ARG A 121 10.02 21.56 12.17
N VAL A 122 9.32 20.50 12.56
CA VAL A 122 9.92 19.35 13.24
C VAL A 122 10.94 18.66 12.33
N MET A 123 10.61 18.41 11.07
CA MET A 123 11.55 17.82 10.10
C MET A 123 12.83 18.63 9.96
N LEU A 124 12.72 19.96 9.83
CA LEU A 124 13.87 20.85 9.69
C LEU A 124 14.72 20.93 10.97
N ASP A 125 14.13 20.65 12.14
CA ASP A 125 14.81 20.67 13.45
C ASP A 125 15.31 19.29 13.91
N LEU A 126 15.13 18.23 13.11
CA LEU A 126 15.63 16.90 13.46
C LEU A 126 17.16 16.89 13.65
N ASP A 127 17.60 16.24 14.72
CA ASP A 127 19.02 16.03 15.04
C ASP A 127 19.39 14.56 14.80
N HIS A 128 19.72 14.20 13.57
CA HIS A 128 20.07 12.85 13.15
C HIS A 128 19.06 11.79 13.63
N SER A 129 17.77 12.05 13.48
CA SER A 129 16.68 11.29 14.09
C SER A 129 15.57 10.95 13.10
N ILE A 130 14.45 10.48 13.61
CA ILE A 130 13.30 10.03 12.81
C ILE A 130 12.09 10.95 13.02
N LEU A 131 11.24 11.07 11.99
CA LEU A 131 9.90 11.64 12.10
C LEU A 131 8.88 10.69 11.50
N PRO A 132 8.20 9.87 12.31
CA PRO A 132 7.10 9.03 11.86
C PRO A 132 5.83 9.85 11.68
N ILE A 133 5.14 9.64 10.56
CA ILE A 133 3.86 10.30 10.25
C ILE A 133 2.87 9.23 9.78
N GLN A 134 1.86 8.98 10.60
CA GLN A 134 0.75 8.11 10.24
C GLN A 134 -0.33 8.94 9.54
N GLY A 135 -0.66 8.52 8.32
CA GLY A 135 -1.72 9.15 7.56
C GLY A 135 -2.76 8.13 7.10
N PRO A 136 -3.96 8.15 7.70
CA PRO A 136 -5.09 7.32 7.27
C PRO A 136 -5.49 7.50 5.80
N PRO A 137 -6.43 6.67 5.28
CA PRO A 137 -6.91 6.81 3.91
C PRO A 137 -7.45 8.20 3.60
N GLY A 138 -6.92 8.83 2.55
CA GLY A 138 -7.38 10.16 2.11
C GLY A 138 -6.89 11.33 2.96
N SER A 139 -5.97 11.13 3.90
CA SER A 139 -5.45 12.21 4.75
C SER A 139 -4.51 13.19 4.03
N GLY A 140 -4.05 12.85 2.81
CA GLY A 140 -3.15 13.73 2.05
C GLY A 140 -1.66 13.52 2.37
N LYS A 141 -1.23 12.30 2.73
CA LYS A 141 0.18 11.95 2.99
C LYS A 141 1.14 12.47 1.92
N THR A 142 0.88 12.12 0.66
CA THR A 142 1.73 12.50 -0.47
C THR A 142 1.78 14.02 -0.65
N TYR A 143 0.66 14.72 -0.41
CA TYR A 143 0.59 16.17 -0.46
C TYR A 143 1.45 16.81 0.65
N LEU A 144 1.33 16.32 1.89
CA LEU A 144 2.16 16.76 3.03
C LEU A 144 3.64 16.45 2.78
N GLY A 145 3.96 15.25 2.31
CA GLY A 145 5.32 14.85 1.96
C GLY A 145 5.95 15.78 0.93
N ALA A 146 5.21 16.15 -0.11
CA ALA A 146 5.67 17.11 -1.12
C ALA A 146 5.91 18.50 -0.53
N GLN A 147 5.05 19.01 0.36
CA GLN A 147 5.28 20.28 1.06
C GLN A 147 6.55 20.24 1.92
N MET A 148 6.77 19.13 2.65
CA MET A 148 7.97 18.95 3.48
C MET A 148 9.23 18.89 2.62
N ILE A 149 9.22 18.13 1.52
CA ILE A 149 10.35 18.03 0.58
C ILE A 149 10.70 19.41 0.02
N ARG A 150 9.71 20.17 -0.45
CA ARG A 150 9.94 21.53 -0.94
C ARG A 150 10.54 22.44 0.12
N ALA A 151 10.06 22.34 1.36
CA ALA A 151 10.62 23.10 2.49
C ALA A 151 12.08 22.69 2.78
N ALA A 152 12.42 21.40 2.69
CA ALA A 152 13.79 20.91 2.82
C ALA A 152 14.70 21.46 1.70
N VAL A 153 14.24 21.44 0.45
CA VAL A 153 14.98 22.02 -0.69
C VAL A 153 15.20 23.51 -0.50
N ARG A 154 14.19 24.28 -0.07
CA ARG A 154 14.35 25.71 0.24
C ARG A 154 15.35 25.96 1.37
N ALA A 155 15.44 25.06 2.34
CA ALA A 155 16.45 25.12 3.40
C ALA A 155 17.85 24.68 2.93
N GLY A 156 18.02 24.32 1.66
CA GLY A 156 19.28 23.90 1.08
C GLY A 156 19.67 22.45 1.42
N LEU A 157 18.74 21.62 1.87
CA LEU A 157 19.01 20.22 2.19
C LEU A 157 18.99 19.34 0.93
N ARG A 158 19.84 18.31 0.92
CA ARG A 158 19.83 17.22 -0.08
C ARG A 158 18.75 16.22 0.34
N VAL A 159 17.83 15.93 -0.57
CA VAL A 159 16.66 15.11 -0.27
C VAL A 159 16.66 13.80 -1.04
N GLY A 160 16.53 12.70 -0.31
CA GLY A 160 16.27 11.38 -0.87
C GLY A 160 14.80 10.98 -0.74
N VAL A 161 14.29 10.21 -1.71
CA VAL A 161 12.95 9.62 -1.68
C VAL A 161 13.06 8.13 -1.98
N THR A 162 12.41 7.31 -1.15
CA THR A 162 12.27 5.86 -1.40
C THR A 162 10.87 5.37 -1.03
N ALA A 163 10.51 4.23 -1.59
CA ALA A 163 9.28 3.50 -1.27
C ALA A 163 9.40 2.04 -1.72
N GLN A 164 8.38 1.25 -1.44
CA GLN A 164 8.33 -0.16 -1.82
C GLN A 164 8.27 -0.37 -3.36
N SER A 165 7.75 0.59 -4.12
CA SER A 165 7.62 0.48 -5.58
C SER A 165 8.06 1.75 -6.31
N HIS A 166 8.51 1.56 -7.55
CA HIS A 166 8.83 2.66 -8.45
C HIS A 166 7.67 3.63 -8.66
N GLN A 167 6.43 3.11 -8.71
CA GLN A 167 5.24 3.95 -8.90
C GLN A 167 4.98 4.88 -7.71
N VAL A 168 5.15 4.39 -6.47
CA VAL A 168 4.97 5.22 -5.26
C VAL A 168 6.02 6.32 -5.20
N ILE A 169 7.29 6.00 -5.50
CA ILE A 169 8.36 7.00 -5.60
C ILE A 169 7.99 8.07 -6.63
N GLN A 170 7.49 7.66 -7.81
CA GLN A 170 7.09 8.58 -8.87
C GLN A 170 5.94 9.49 -8.43
N ASN A 171 4.92 8.94 -7.79
CA ASN A 171 3.77 9.72 -7.33
C ASN A 171 4.19 10.85 -6.36
N LEU A 172 5.14 10.57 -5.46
CA LEU A 172 5.64 11.60 -4.55
C LEU A 172 6.49 12.64 -5.28
N ILE A 173 7.35 12.22 -6.22
CA ILE A 173 8.14 13.13 -7.06
C ILE A 173 7.23 14.04 -7.90
N ASP A 174 6.18 13.49 -8.52
CA ASP A 174 5.23 14.27 -9.31
C ASP A 174 4.50 15.30 -8.45
N ALA A 175 4.06 14.92 -7.24
CA ALA A 175 3.45 15.85 -6.30
C ALA A 175 4.41 16.99 -5.89
N VAL A 176 5.70 16.70 -5.72
CA VAL A 176 6.73 17.73 -5.46
C VAL A 176 6.83 18.71 -6.63
N ARG A 177 6.88 18.18 -7.87
CA ARG A 177 7.01 18.99 -9.09
C ARG A 177 5.78 19.87 -9.33
N GLU A 178 4.59 19.28 -9.18
CA GLU A 178 3.31 20.01 -9.33
C GLU A 178 3.21 21.16 -8.35
N GLN A 179 3.45 20.91 -7.06
CA GLN A 179 3.41 21.96 -6.05
C GLN A 179 4.53 23.00 -6.21
N ALA A 180 5.71 22.61 -6.66
CA ALA A 180 6.79 23.55 -6.94
C ALA A 180 6.42 24.47 -8.11
N ALA A 181 5.85 23.91 -9.19
CA ALA A 181 5.39 24.69 -10.33
C ALA A 181 4.27 25.69 -9.94
N GLU A 182 3.29 25.25 -9.14
CA GLU A 182 2.22 26.11 -8.62
C GLU A 182 2.76 27.28 -7.77
N ALA A 183 3.86 27.03 -7.04
CA ALA A 183 4.50 28.06 -6.19
C ALA A 183 5.58 28.89 -6.92
N GLY A 184 5.87 28.60 -8.19
CA GLY A 184 6.96 29.26 -8.95
C GLY A 184 8.36 28.92 -8.44
N GLU A 185 8.55 27.75 -7.80
CA GLU A 185 9.82 27.29 -7.26
C GLU A 185 10.57 26.42 -8.26
N ALA A 186 11.87 26.63 -8.38
CA ALA A 186 12.74 25.77 -9.22
C ALA A 186 13.24 24.58 -8.41
N VAL A 187 12.61 23.42 -8.56
CA VAL A 187 13.02 22.16 -7.94
C VAL A 187 13.43 21.16 -9.04
N SER A 188 14.73 20.82 -9.08
CA SER A 188 15.25 19.77 -9.96
C SER A 188 15.13 18.41 -9.29
N VAL A 189 14.59 17.43 -10.03
CA VAL A 189 14.39 16.07 -9.53
C VAL A 189 15.09 15.07 -10.42
N GLY A 190 15.71 14.06 -9.80
CA GLY A 190 16.30 12.92 -10.47
C GLY A 190 15.69 11.61 -9.99
N ARG A 191 15.81 10.58 -10.81
CA ARG A 191 15.33 9.25 -10.44
C ARG A 191 16.21 8.13 -10.99
N VAL A 192 16.53 7.16 -10.12
CA VAL A 192 17.17 5.92 -10.55
C VAL A 192 16.09 4.95 -11.03
N LEU A 193 16.11 4.70 -12.34
CA LEU A 193 15.13 3.88 -13.05
C LEU A 193 15.59 2.41 -13.12
N SER A 194 14.63 1.50 -13.20
CA SER A 194 14.90 0.12 -13.58
C SER A 194 15.37 0.02 -15.04
N LYS A 195 15.89 -1.16 -15.42
CA LYS A 195 16.51 -1.35 -16.74
C LYS A 195 15.58 -1.04 -17.91
N ASP A 196 14.31 -1.45 -17.78
CA ASP A 196 13.31 -1.37 -18.85
C ASP A 196 12.30 -0.21 -18.65
N GLU A 197 12.50 0.62 -17.64
CA GLU A 197 11.62 1.75 -17.33
C GLU A 197 11.92 2.93 -18.24
N PRO A 198 10.91 3.53 -18.92
CA PRO A 198 11.12 4.67 -19.79
C PRO A 198 11.50 5.92 -18.97
N PRO A 199 12.29 6.85 -19.55
CA PRO A 199 12.49 8.17 -18.97
C PRO A 199 11.16 8.92 -18.82
N LEU A 200 11.10 9.80 -17.83
CA LEU A 200 9.93 10.60 -17.52
C LEU A 200 10.23 12.07 -17.80
N ASP A 201 9.26 12.78 -18.36
CA ASP A 201 9.42 14.19 -18.70
C ASP A 201 9.69 15.05 -17.47
N GLY A 202 10.74 15.90 -17.56
CA GLY A 202 11.12 16.81 -16.49
C GLY A 202 11.71 16.12 -15.24
N VAL A 203 12.13 14.86 -15.35
CA VAL A 203 12.88 14.12 -14.32
C VAL A 203 14.21 13.68 -14.93
N THR A 204 15.33 14.00 -14.29
CA THR A 204 16.66 13.55 -14.72
C THR A 204 16.78 12.03 -14.52
N PRO A 205 16.88 11.24 -15.60
CA PRO A 205 16.93 9.80 -15.48
C PRO A 205 18.36 9.32 -15.22
N PHE A 206 18.51 8.42 -14.25
CA PHE A 206 19.74 7.64 -14.01
C PHE A 206 19.40 6.16 -14.15
N ARG A 207 20.29 5.35 -14.72
CA ARG A 207 20.11 3.90 -14.77
C ARG A 207 20.68 3.23 -13.52
N SER A 208 20.23 2.01 -13.23
CA SER A 208 20.68 1.26 -12.04
C SER A 208 22.22 1.12 -11.94
N GLY A 209 22.93 1.10 -13.06
CA GLY A 209 24.40 1.12 -13.12
C GLY A 209 25.04 2.50 -12.95
N GLU A 210 24.28 3.56 -12.83
CA GLU A 210 24.73 4.96 -12.73
C GLU A 210 24.46 5.58 -11.36
N LYS A 211 24.39 4.76 -10.31
CA LYS A 211 24.11 5.22 -8.95
C LYS A 211 25.09 6.32 -8.50
N GLY A 212 26.40 6.14 -8.75
CA GLY A 212 27.42 7.14 -8.42
C GLY A 212 27.10 8.50 -9.05
N LYS A 213 26.79 8.54 -10.35
CA LYS A 213 26.40 9.78 -11.03
C LYS A 213 25.14 10.42 -10.44
N ALA A 214 24.17 9.61 -9.99
CA ALA A 214 22.97 10.12 -9.36
C ALA A 214 23.27 10.76 -8.01
N LEU A 215 24.17 10.18 -7.22
CA LEU A 215 24.63 10.72 -5.94
C LEU A 215 25.52 11.97 -6.13
N ASP A 216 26.36 11.97 -7.16
CA ASP A 216 27.16 13.15 -7.55
C ASP A 216 26.24 14.33 -7.89
N ALA A 217 25.15 14.09 -8.65
CA ALA A 217 24.17 15.10 -9.01
C ALA A 217 23.43 15.71 -7.80
N LEU A 218 23.25 14.95 -6.70
CA LEU A 218 22.80 15.50 -5.41
C LEU A 218 23.87 16.37 -4.76
N THR A 219 25.12 15.96 -4.83
CA THR A 219 26.24 16.65 -4.18
C THR A 219 26.54 17.98 -4.85
N ASP A 220 26.53 18.03 -6.19
CA ASP A 220 26.75 19.24 -6.98
C ASP A 220 25.48 20.10 -7.14
N ARG A 221 24.34 19.62 -6.61
CA ARG A 221 23.02 20.27 -6.64
C ARG A 221 22.43 20.47 -8.03
N SER A 222 22.87 19.75 -9.04
CA SER A 222 22.15 19.66 -10.32
C SER A 222 20.81 18.96 -10.17
N VAL A 223 20.69 18.12 -9.11
CA VAL A 223 19.45 17.51 -8.62
C VAL A 223 19.26 17.85 -7.16
N HIS A 224 18.10 18.40 -6.78
CA HIS A 224 17.73 18.72 -5.40
C HIS A 224 17.10 17.52 -4.68
N VAL A 225 16.32 16.71 -5.41
CA VAL A 225 15.57 15.55 -4.90
C VAL A 225 15.89 14.33 -5.76
N LEU A 226 16.38 13.25 -5.15
CA LEU A 226 16.66 12.00 -5.85
C LEU A 226 15.73 10.88 -5.38
N GLY A 227 14.98 10.29 -6.32
CA GLY A 227 14.18 9.10 -6.08
C GLY A 227 14.94 7.82 -6.41
N GLY A 228 14.89 6.83 -5.51
CA GLY A 228 15.51 5.52 -5.72
C GLY A 228 14.91 4.45 -4.81
N THR A 229 14.96 3.18 -5.24
CA THR A 229 14.54 2.05 -4.41
C THR A 229 15.51 1.83 -3.24
N ALA A 230 15.15 0.98 -2.29
CA ALA A 230 15.99 0.64 -1.13
C ALA A 230 17.42 0.21 -1.54
N TRP A 231 17.59 -0.45 -2.68
CA TRP A 231 18.90 -0.88 -3.20
C TRP A 231 19.83 0.27 -3.60
N VAL A 232 19.28 1.45 -3.89
CA VAL A 232 20.08 2.66 -4.13
C VAL A 232 20.61 3.16 -2.80
N TRP A 233 19.74 3.34 -1.82
CA TRP A 233 20.05 3.96 -0.53
C TRP A 233 20.82 3.05 0.44
N ALA A 234 20.73 1.73 0.27
CA ALA A 234 21.51 0.76 1.06
C ALA A 234 22.94 0.53 0.51
N SER A 235 23.29 1.10 -0.65
CA SER A 235 24.65 0.98 -1.18
C SER A 235 25.65 1.76 -0.31
N GLU A 236 26.89 1.29 -0.26
CA GLU A 236 27.97 1.93 0.50
C GLU A 236 28.22 3.36 0.01
N GLU A 237 28.14 3.59 -1.30
CA GLU A 237 28.29 4.91 -1.93
C GLU A 237 27.22 5.92 -1.50
N ALA A 238 26.05 5.45 -1.07
CA ALA A 238 24.96 6.33 -0.65
C ALA A 238 25.05 6.76 0.83
N GLU A 239 25.97 6.21 1.60
CA GLU A 239 26.11 6.52 3.03
C GLU A 239 26.38 8.01 3.26
N GLY A 240 25.53 8.68 4.06
CA GLY A 240 25.61 10.12 4.33
C GLY A 240 25.35 11.03 3.12
N SER A 241 24.83 10.49 2.01
CA SER A 241 24.64 11.24 0.77
C SER A 241 23.50 12.27 0.82
N VAL A 242 22.51 12.08 1.72
CA VAL A 242 21.37 12.98 1.87
C VAL A 242 21.23 13.49 3.32
N ASP A 243 20.69 14.70 3.44
CA ASP A 243 20.43 15.28 4.75
C ASP A 243 19.12 14.74 5.32
N VAL A 244 18.12 14.52 4.46
CA VAL A 244 16.82 13.92 4.81
C VAL A 244 16.40 12.87 3.77
N LEU A 245 16.05 11.66 4.23
CA LEU A 245 15.46 10.61 3.41
C LEU A 245 13.98 10.45 3.74
N PHE A 246 13.11 10.51 2.74
CA PHE A 246 11.69 10.24 2.87
C PHE A 246 11.40 8.80 2.45
N ILE A 247 10.73 8.04 3.32
CA ILE A 247 10.15 6.74 3.00
C ILE A 247 8.64 6.92 2.85
N ASP A 248 8.11 6.86 1.64
CA ASP A 248 6.66 6.87 1.40
C ASP A 248 6.11 5.44 1.47
N GLU A 249 4.84 5.31 1.87
CA GLU A 249 4.19 4.05 2.19
C GLU A 249 4.99 3.21 3.22
N ALA A 250 5.52 3.87 4.25
CA ALA A 250 6.32 3.25 5.31
C ALA A 250 5.56 2.18 6.14
N GLY A 251 4.23 2.14 6.05
CA GLY A 251 3.40 1.03 6.54
C GLY A 251 3.64 -0.28 5.78
N GLN A 252 4.18 -0.22 4.56
CA GLN A 252 4.57 -1.37 3.74
C GLN A 252 6.09 -1.55 3.63
N PHE A 253 6.86 -0.70 4.24
CA PHE A 253 8.31 -0.74 4.18
C PHE A 253 8.83 -1.45 5.43
N SER A 254 9.39 -2.66 5.27
CA SER A 254 9.82 -3.48 6.43
C SER A 254 10.85 -2.75 7.27
N LEU A 255 10.87 -3.06 8.58
CA LEU A 255 11.88 -2.53 9.50
C LEU A 255 13.30 -2.81 9.00
N GLY A 256 13.56 -4.04 8.48
CA GLY A 256 14.86 -4.38 7.92
C GLY A 256 15.26 -3.49 6.73
N HIS A 257 14.34 -3.21 5.80
CA HIS A 257 14.60 -2.29 4.69
C HIS A 257 14.84 -0.85 5.18
N ALA A 258 14.04 -0.38 6.14
CA ALA A 258 14.20 0.96 6.69
C ALA A 258 15.55 1.13 7.42
N LEU A 259 15.98 0.12 8.17
CA LEU A 259 17.31 0.09 8.80
C LEU A 259 18.44 0.06 7.77
N ALA A 260 18.23 -0.67 6.65
CA ALA A 260 19.23 -0.75 5.59
C ALA A 260 19.45 0.58 4.85
N VAL A 261 18.39 1.41 4.69
CA VAL A 261 18.49 2.69 3.98
C VAL A 261 18.84 3.86 4.90
N ALA A 262 18.61 3.73 6.20
CA ALA A 262 18.83 4.83 7.15
C ALA A 262 20.27 5.35 7.22
N PRO A 263 21.35 4.54 7.01
CA PRO A 263 22.72 5.05 6.95
C PRO A 263 22.96 6.07 5.81
N ALA A 264 22.12 6.11 4.79
CA ALA A 264 22.24 7.09 3.71
C ALA A 264 21.91 8.52 4.13
N CYS A 265 21.23 8.74 5.26
CA CYS A 265 20.69 10.03 5.63
C CYS A 265 21.11 10.51 7.03
N GLY A 266 21.10 11.84 7.18
CA GLY A 266 21.17 12.45 8.50
C GLY A 266 19.87 12.21 9.28
N SER A 267 18.73 12.47 8.68
CA SER A 267 17.41 12.28 9.30
C SER A 267 16.46 11.52 8.39
N LEU A 268 15.49 10.80 8.98
CA LEU A 268 14.56 9.93 8.27
C LEU A 268 13.12 10.37 8.52
N VAL A 269 12.35 10.59 7.48
CA VAL A 269 10.91 10.84 7.54
C VAL A 269 10.15 9.63 7.01
N LEU A 270 9.24 9.10 7.82
CA LEU A 270 8.45 7.91 7.54
C LEU A 270 7.00 8.31 7.31
N LEU A 271 6.55 8.31 6.06
CA LEU A 271 5.16 8.60 5.69
C LEU A 271 4.45 7.29 5.37
N GLY A 272 3.33 7.00 6.03
CA GLY A 272 2.63 5.75 5.74
C GLY A 272 1.42 5.51 6.63
N ASP A 273 0.87 4.31 6.52
CA ASP A 273 -0.25 3.90 7.32
C ASP A 273 -0.16 2.40 7.65
N PRO A 274 0.21 2.04 8.87
CA PRO A 274 0.34 0.63 9.27
C PRO A 274 -1.00 -0.09 9.38
N GLN A 275 -2.13 0.62 9.40
CA GLN A 275 -3.48 0.04 9.37
C GLN A 275 -3.95 -0.33 7.95
N GLN A 276 -3.14 -0.02 6.93
CA GLN A 276 -3.35 -0.50 5.56
C GLN A 276 -2.54 -1.78 5.30
N LEU A 277 -2.44 -2.21 4.02
CA LEU A 277 -1.75 -3.47 3.69
C LEU A 277 -0.31 -3.50 4.20
N GLU A 278 0.06 -4.63 4.75
CA GLU A 278 1.44 -4.96 5.09
C GLU A 278 2.24 -5.35 3.83
N GLN A 279 3.56 -5.30 3.92
CA GLN A 279 4.43 -5.83 2.87
C GLN A 279 4.21 -7.35 2.70
N PRO A 280 3.97 -7.84 1.47
CA PRO A 280 3.92 -9.28 1.22
C PRO A 280 5.24 -9.95 1.59
N ARG A 281 5.20 -10.94 2.47
CA ARG A 281 6.37 -11.70 2.91
C ARG A 281 6.49 -12.99 2.10
N LYS A 282 7.67 -13.27 1.59
CA LYS A 282 7.97 -14.54 0.89
C LYS A 282 8.62 -15.59 1.79
N ALA A 283 8.99 -15.21 3.01
CA ALA A 283 9.62 -16.10 3.99
C ALA A 283 9.18 -15.74 5.42
N THR A 284 9.38 -16.67 6.34
CA THR A 284 9.22 -16.40 7.77
C THR A 284 10.46 -15.68 8.29
N HIS A 285 10.24 -14.75 9.21
CA HIS A 285 11.29 -14.02 9.90
C HIS A 285 11.19 -14.28 11.41
N PRO A 286 12.26 -14.08 12.18
CA PRO A 286 12.16 -14.03 13.63
C PRO A 286 11.13 -12.99 14.09
N ASP A 287 10.57 -13.20 15.28
CA ASP A 287 9.57 -12.31 15.86
C ASP A 287 10.08 -10.86 15.91
N GLY A 288 9.23 -9.93 15.52
CA GLY A 288 9.52 -8.49 15.48
C GLY A 288 10.29 -7.99 14.25
N VAL A 289 10.93 -8.84 13.45
CA VAL A 289 11.73 -8.41 12.29
C VAL A 289 10.86 -8.19 11.05
N GLY A 290 9.80 -8.98 10.91
CA GLY A 290 8.91 -8.94 9.75
C GLY A 290 7.87 -7.81 9.76
N VAL A 291 7.87 -6.92 10.75
CA VAL A 291 6.93 -5.80 10.84
C VAL A 291 7.35 -4.63 9.95
N SER A 292 6.42 -3.73 9.65
CA SER A 292 6.79 -2.48 8.98
C SER A 292 7.50 -1.52 9.94
N ALA A 293 8.25 -0.58 9.39
CA ALA A 293 8.93 0.44 10.19
C ALA A 293 7.96 1.25 11.07
N LEU A 294 6.78 1.61 10.53
CA LEU A 294 5.77 2.32 11.32
C LEU A 294 5.09 1.44 12.36
N THR A 295 4.80 0.17 12.05
CA THR A 295 4.24 -0.78 13.04
C THR A 295 5.20 -0.96 14.22
N HIS A 296 6.50 -1.04 13.96
CA HIS A 296 7.52 -1.12 14.99
C HIS A 296 7.48 0.11 15.93
N ILE A 297 7.40 1.32 15.38
CA ILE A 297 7.35 2.55 16.17
C ILE A 297 6.04 2.69 16.95
N LEU A 298 4.92 2.25 16.39
CA LEU A 298 3.61 2.26 17.08
C LEU A 298 3.63 1.46 18.38
N GLY A 299 4.39 0.35 18.43
CA GLY A 299 4.55 -0.41 19.66
C GLY A 299 3.26 -0.96 20.24
N GLY A 300 2.30 -1.35 19.39
CA GLY A 300 1.01 -1.90 19.79
C GLY A 300 -0.14 -0.89 19.91
N HIS A 301 0.10 0.39 19.59
CA HIS A 301 -0.98 1.37 19.45
C HIS A 301 -1.59 1.31 18.04
N GLU A 302 -2.88 1.62 17.91
CA GLU A 302 -3.55 1.71 16.60
C GLU A 302 -3.25 3.04 15.92
N THR A 303 -3.04 4.11 16.69
CA THR A 303 -2.69 5.44 16.20
C THR A 303 -1.36 5.94 16.76
N MET A 304 -0.66 6.77 15.97
CA MET A 304 0.63 7.31 16.36
C MET A 304 0.52 8.14 17.66
N PRO A 305 1.25 7.76 18.72
CA PRO A 305 1.32 8.54 19.95
C PRO A 305 1.92 9.92 19.70
N ASP A 306 1.35 10.95 20.34
CA ASP A 306 1.69 12.36 20.11
C ASP A 306 3.12 12.74 20.49
N ASP A 307 3.82 11.88 21.23
CA ASP A 307 5.23 12.03 21.63
C ASP A 307 6.21 11.25 20.75
N ARG A 308 5.71 10.35 19.90
CA ARG A 308 6.54 9.50 19.01
C ARG A 308 6.50 9.92 17.55
N GLY A 309 5.42 10.59 17.14
CA GLY A 309 5.24 10.98 15.75
C GLY A 309 4.02 11.87 15.55
N LEU A 310 3.59 11.98 14.30
CA LEU A 310 2.43 12.76 13.93
C LEU A 310 1.32 11.83 13.41
N PHE A 311 0.08 12.13 13.80
CA PHE A 311 -1.12 11.52 13.26
C PHE A 311 -1.88 12.55 12.43
N MET A 312 -2.30 12.19 11.21
CA MET A 312 -3.10 13.05 10.34
C MET A 312 -4.59 12.80 10.59
N PRO A 313 -5.30 13.67 11.34
CA PRO A 313 -6.64 13.37 11.85
C PRO A 313 -7.76 13.61 10.85
N GLU A 314 -7.48 14.14 9.66
CA GLU A 314 -8.51 14.50 8.69
C GLU A 314 -8.44 13.65 7.43
N THR A 315 -9.58 13.16 6.95
CA THR A 315 -9.70 12.59 5.61
C THR A 315 -10.38 13.55 4.65
N ARG A 316 -9.87 13.58 3.42
CA ARG A 316 -10.43 14.30 2.26
C ARG A 316 -11.07 13.35 1.26
N ARG A 317 -11.43 12.15 1.71
CA ARG A 317 -11.95 11.09 0.85
C ARG A 317 -13.30 10.56 1.27
N LEU A 318 -13.44 10.15 2.53
CA LEU A 318 -14.53 9.32 3.01
C LEU A 318 -15.72 10.17 3.46
N ALA A 319 -16.90 9.89 2.95
CA ALA A 319 -18.15 10.44 3.48
C ALA A 319 -18.34 10.06 4.95
N PRO A 320 -19.08 10.86 5.77
CA PRO A 320 -19.15 10.66 7.21
C PRO A 320 -19.46 9.24 7.67
N PRO A 321 -20.46 8.49 7.13
CA PRO A 321 -20.76 7.13 7.60
C PRO A 321 -19.62 6.13 7.34
N VAL A 322 -18.93 6.25 6.20
CA VAL A 322 -17.77 5.39 5.86
C VAL A 322 -16.57 5.77 6.73
N CYS A 323 -16.39 7.08 6.98
CA CYS A 323 -15.33 7.58 7.84
C CYS A 323 -15.53 7.15 9.29
N GLU A 324 -16.74 7.20 9.82
CA GLU A 324 -17.05 6.80 11.20
C GLU A 324 -16.65 5.34 11.47
N PHE A 325 -17.05 4.42 10.59
CA PHE A 325 -16.63 3.01 10.70
C PHE A 325 -15.11 2.86 10.64
N THR A 326 -14.48 3.51 9.66
CA THR A 326 -13.04 3.45 9.45
C THR A 326 -12.28 4.02 10.65
N SER A 327 -12.74 5.14 11.19
CA SER A 327 -12.15 5.83 12.33
C SER A 327 -12.24 5.00 13.61
N GLU A 328 -13.42 4.47 13.90
CA GLU A 328 -13.67 3.66 15.09
C GLU A 328 -12.84 2.38 15.10
N LEU A 329 -12.85 1.64 13.99
CA LEU A 329 -12.24 0.31 13.94
C LEU A 329 -10.71 0.32 13.82
N PHE A 330 -10.14 1.35 13.17
CA PHE A 330 -8.71 1.33 12.79
C PHE A 330 -7.91 2.51 13.34
N TYR A 331 -8.56 3.57 13.86
CA TYR A 331 -7.85 4.80 14.23
C TYR A 331 -8.33 5.39 15.56
N ASP A 332 -8.77 4.58 16.51
CA ASP A 332 -9.18 5.00 17.87
C ASP A 332 -10.20 6.16 17.88
N GLY A 333 -11.03 6.29 16.83
CA GLY A 333 -11.97 7.40 16.68
C GLY A 333 -11.31 8.75 16.33
N ARG A 334 -10.02 8.79 16.04
CA ARG A 334 -9.26 10.03 15.79
C ARG A 334 -9.36 10.57 14.36
N LEU A 335 -9.85 9.77 13.40
CA LEU A 335 -10.02 10.20 12.01
C LEU A 335 -11.37 10.88 11.82
N ALA A 336 -11.40 12.08 11.28
CA ALA A 336 -12.61 12.83 10.98
C ALA A 336 -12.67 13.27 9.50
N PRO A 337 -13.86 13.30 8.88
CA PRO A 337 -13.99 13.85 7.53
C PRO A 337 -13.98 15.38 7.57
N ILE A 338 -13.36 16.01 6.54
CA ILE A 338 -13.54 17.48 6.38
C ILE A 338 -15.01 17.79 6.07
N PRO A 339 -15.53 18.97 6.46
CA PRO A 339 -16.96 19.31 6.31
C PRO A 339 -17.50 19.14 4.90
N ALA A 340 -16.71 19.40 3.88
CA ALA A 340 -17.10 19.28 2.47
C ALA A 340 -17.55 17.86 2.08
N LEU A 341 -17.08 16.82 2.77
CA LEU A 341 -17.41 15.43 2.47
C LEU A 341 -18.83 15.04 2.91
N ALA A 342 -19.50 15.83 3.75
CA ALA A 342 -20.87 15.58 4.17
C ALA A 342 -21.89 15.60 3.01
N GLN A 343 -21.54 16.26 1.91
CA GLN A 343 -22.40 16.29 0.72
C GLN A 343 -22.20 15.11 -0.24
N GLN A 344 -21.11 14.33 -0.07
CA GLN A 344 -20.83 13.18 -0.94
C GLN A 344 -21.91 12.10 -0.75
N ARG A 345 -22.61 11.74 -1.82
CA ARG A 345 -23.65 10.71 -1.78
C ARG A 345 -24.00 10.18 -3.15
N ILE A 346 -24.54 8.98 -3.17
CA ILE A 346 -25.23 8.39 -4.33
C ILE A 346 -26.64 8.96 -4.38
N VAL A 347 -27.17 9.20 -5.56
CA VAL A 347 -28.54 9.69 -5.82
C VAL A 347 -29.11 8.97 -7.04
N ASP A 348 -30.42 8.91 -7.13
CA ASP A 348 -31.15 8.30 -8.25
C ASP A 348 -30.85 6.80 -8.47
N SER A 349 -30.33 6.11 -7.48
CA SER A 349 -30.20 4.65 -7.52
C SER A 349 -31.51 3.94 -7.20
N GLY A 350 -32.47 4.65 -6.64
CA GLY A 350 -33.75 4.13 -6.15
C GLY A 350 -33.63 3.27 -4.89
N ARG A 351 -32.43 2.77 -4.56
CA ARG A 351 -32.21 1.85 -3.45
C ARG A 351 -31.02 2.21 -2.55
N PHE A 352 -29.97 2.80 -3.11
CA PHE A 352 -28.71 3.10 -2.43
C PHE A 352 -28.46 4.61 -2.32
N ASP A 353 -29.51 5.41 -2.31
CA ASP A 353 -29.39 6.86 -2.20
C ASP A 353 -28.84 7.25 -0.83
N GLY A 354 -27.84 8.12 -0.82
CA GLY A 354 -27.13 8.50 0.38
C GLY A 354 -25.65 8.09 0.35
N ALA A 355 -25.05 8.09 1.54
CA ALA A 355 -23.72 7.56 1.80
C ALA A 355 -23.81 6.55 2.93
N GLY A 356 -23.06 5.44 2.86
CA GLY A 356 -23.16 4.44 3.91
C GLY A 356 -22.42 3.15 3.65
N LEU A 357 -22.60 2.25 4.61
CA LEU A 357 -22.15 0.87 4.57
C LEU A 357 -23.36 -0.01 4.25
N TYR A 358 -23.15 -1.01 3.41
CA TYR A 358 -24.21 -1.91 2.96
C TYR A 358 -23.78 -3.36 3.12
N TRP A 359 -24.62 -4.13 3.82
CA TRP A 359 -24.47 -5.57 3.96
C TRP A 359 -25.39 -6.32 3.00
N VAL A 360 -24.82 -7.20 2.20
CA VAL A 360 -25.56 -8.00 1.21
C VAL A 360 -25.34 -9.48 1.56
N PRO A 361 -26.23 -10.08 2.38
CA PRO A 361 -26.17 -11.49 2.70
C PRO A 361 -26.49 -12.34 1.47
N VAL A 362 -25.62 -13.30 1.19
CA VAL A 362 -25.78 -14.29 0.12
C VAL A 362 -25.59 -15.68 0.68
N GLU A 363 -26.68 -16.43 0.77
CA GLU A 363 -26.63 -17.81 1.28
C GLU A 363 -25.99 -18.74 0.26
N HIS A 364 -24.89 -19.37 0.63
CA HIS A 364 -24.24 -20.41 -0.16
C HIS A 364 -23.44 -21.37 0.73
N ARG A 365 -23.10 -22.56 0.21
CA ARG A 365 -22.40 -23.61 0.95
C ARG A 365 -21.32 -24.25 0.08
N GLY A 366 -20.21 -24.66 0.73
CA GLY A 366 -19.14 -25.43 0.07
C GLY A 366 -18.23 -24.60 -0.84
N ASN A 367 -18.44 -23.29 -0.95
CA ASN A 367 -17.56 -22.41 -1.69
C ASN A 367 -16.33 -22.04 -0.82
N ARG A 368 -15.14 -22.16 -1.38
CA ARG A 368 -13.88 -21.89 -0.69
C ARG A 368 -13.23 -20.60 -1.13
N ASN A 369 -12.92 -20.47 -2.42
CA ASN A 369 -12.20 -19.32 -2.99
C ASN A 369 -12.93 -18.66 -4.16
N ALA A 370 -14.16 -19.09 -4.46
CA ALA A 370 -15.07 -18.48 -5.43
C ALA A 370 -16.50 -18.94 -5.16
N ALA A 371 -17.48 -18.04 -5.32
CA ALA A 371 -18.91 -18.25 -5.13
C ALA A 371 -19.68 -17.64 -6.30
N ASP A 372 -20.37 -18.44 -7.10
CA ASP A 372 -21.14 -17.95 -8.24
C ASP A 372 -22.37 -17.16 -7.77
N GLU A 373 -22.93 -17.51 -6.62
CA GLU A 373 -24.05 -16.82 -5.98
C GLU A 373 -23.68 -15.36 -5.62
N GLU A 374 -22.47 -15.17 -5.10
CA GLU A 374 -21.97 -13.81 -4.84
C GLU A 374 -21.69 -13.04 -6.15
N VAL A 375 -21.18 -13.73 -7.20
CA VAL A 375 -20.98 -13.11 -8.53
C VAL A 375 -22.29 -12.55 -9.07
N GLU A 376 -23.39 -13.30 -8.96
CA GLU A 376 -24.72 -12.85 -9.40
C GLU A 376 -25.22 -11.66 -8.56
N ALA A 377 -25.01 -11.69 -7.25
CA ALA A 377 -25.38 -10.57 -6.38
C ALA A 377 -24.59 -9.31 -6.71
N VAL A 378 -23.27 -9.44 -6.93
CA VAL A 378 -22.40 -8.32 -7.34
C VAL A 378 -22.82 -7.77 -8.70
N GLU A 379 -23.18 -8.62 -9.67
CA GLU A 379 -23.69 -8.18 -10.98
C GLU A 379 -24.92 -7.29 -10.83
N ARG A 380 -25.91 -7.72 -10.03
CA ARG A 380 -27.13 -6.94 -9.75
C ARG A 380 -26.82 -5.60 -9.08
N LEU A 381 -25.87 -5.57 -8.12
CA LEU A 381 -25.43 -4.33 -7.48
C LEU A 381 -24.80 -3.37 -8.49
N VAL A 382 -23.89 -3.87 -9.33
CA VAL A 382 -23.23 -3.08 -10.37
C VAL A 382 -24.26 -2.51 -11.34
N ASP A 383 -25.23 -3.32 -11.81
CA ASP A 383 -26.28 -2.87 -12.74
C ASP A 383 -27.17 -1.78 -12.11
N THR A 384 -27.42 -1.85 -10.79
CA THR A 384 -28.19 -0.82 -10.07
C THR A 384 -27.40 0.48 -9.90
N LEU A 385 -26.10 0.38 -9.66
CA LEU A 385 -25.24 1.54 -9.42
C LEU A 385 -24.81 2.24 -10.71
N LEU A 386 -24.60 1.49 -11.80
CA LEU A 386 -24.24 2.07 -13.09
C LEU A 386 -25.37 2.96 -13.62
N GLY A 387 -25.02 4.21 -13.90
CA GLY A 387 -25.97 5.19 -14.38
C GLY A 387 -26.75 5.94 -13.29
N ALA A 388 -26.68 5.51 -12.03
CA ALA A 388 -27.12 6.33 -10.90
C ALA A 388 -26.31 7.64 -10.82
N GLY A 389 -26.79 8.62 -10.06
CA GLY A 389 -26.07 9.87 -9.84
C GLY A 389 -25.09 9.75 -8.68
N TRP A 390 -24.05 10.54 -8.73
CA TRP A 390 -23.12 10.77 -7.63
C TRP A 390 -22.85 12.26 -7.44
N ILE A 391 -23.01 12.74 -6.21
CA ILE A 391 -22.62 14.09 -5.82
C ILE A 391 -21.24 13.99 -5.15
N ASP A 392 -20.26 14.72 -5.69
CA ASP A 392 -18.89 14.74 -5.18
C ASP A 392 -18.70 15.73 -4.01
N ASP A 393 -17.47 15.82 -3.49
CA ASP A 393 -17.07 16.73 -2.40
C ASP A 393 -17.19 18.22 -2.75
N ARG A 394 -17.38 18.56 -4.03
CA ARG A 394 -17.62 19.93 -4.53
C ARG A 394 -19.11 20.20 -4.82
N GLY A 395 -19.99 19.24 -4.48
CA GLY A 395 -21.42 19.34 -4.77
C GLY A 395 -21.80 19.12 -6.24
N ARG A 396 -20.86 18.69 -7.09
CA ARG A 396 -21.14 18.45 -8.51
C ARG A 396 -21.80 17.09 -8.67
N ARG A 397 -22.95 17.08 -9.35
CA ARG A 397 -23.65 15.83 -9.71
C ARG A 397 -23.12 15.33 -11.05
N ARG A 398 -22.82 14.05 -11.11
CA ARG A 398 -22.47 13.31 -12.33
C ARG A 398 -23.01 11.88 -12.26
N ARG A 399 -23.07 11.21 -13.39
CA ARG A 399 -23.44 9.79 -13.43
C ARG A 399 -22.27 8.93 -12.92
N ILE A 400 -22.61 7.84 -12.25
CA ILE A 400 -21.65 6.79 -11.91
C ILE A 400 -21.29 6.04 -13.19
N GLU A 401 -20.03 6.10 -13.56
CA GLU A 401 -19.44 5.39 -14.69
C GLU A 401 -18.67 4.14 -14.20
N PRO A 402 -18.31 3.20 -15.08
CA PRO A 402 -17.54 2.02 -14.70
C PRO A 402 -16.27 2.32 -13.90
N GLY A 403 -15.60 3.44 -14.22
CA GLY A 403 -14.41 3.93 -13.51
C GLY A 403 -14.68 4.40 -12.08
N ASP A 404 -15.94 4.69 -11.72
CA ASP A 404 -16.34 5.10 -10.37
C ASP A 404 -16.70 3.93 -9.46
N LEU A 405 -16.67 2.70 -9.97
CA LEU A 405 -16.91 1.47 -9.21
C LEU A 405 -15.65 0.62 -9.12
N ARG A 406 -15.47 -0.06 -8.00
CA ARG A 406 -14.45 -1.11 -7.83
C ARG A 406 -15.09 -2.33 -7.22
N VAL A 407 -14.80 -3.50 -7.80
CA VAL A 407 -15.17 -4.78 -7.24
C VAL A 407 -13.91 -5.47 -6.73
N VAL A 408 -13.90 -5.78 -5.46
CA VAL A 408 -12.74 -6.30 -4.74
C VAL A 408 -13.05 -7.72 -4.24
N ALA A 409 -12.08 -8.61 -4.30
CA ALA A 409 -12.21 -9.95 -3.74
C ALA A 409 -10.87 -10.43 -3.12
N PRO A 410 -10.91 -11.36 -2.15
CA PRO A 410 -9.71 -11.86 -1.50
C PRO A 410 -8.90 -12.82 -2.38
N TYR A 411 -9.54 -13.55 -3.31
CA TYR A 411 -8.94 -14.63 -4.08
C TYR A 411 -8.97 -14.38 -5.57
N ASN A 412 -7.88 -14.67 -6.28
CA ASN A 412 -7.79 -14.53 -7.74
C ASN A 412 -8.82 -15.40 -8.50
N ALA A 413 -9.18 -16.58 -7.96
CA ALA A 413 -10.22 -17.41 -8.55
C ALA A 413 -11.57 -16.68 -8.62
N HIS A 414 -11.95 -16.00 -7.54
CA HIS A 414 -13.18 -15.19 -7.51
C HIS A 414 -13.06 -13.93 -8.37
N VAL A 415 -11.91 -13.25 -8.33
CA VAL A 415 -11.61 -12.11 -9.23
C VAL A 415 -11.83 -12.50 -10.70
N ASN A 416 -11.35 -13.66 -11.11
CA ASN A 416 -11.51 -14.12 -12.50
C ASN A 416 -12.99 -14.35 -12.88
N ARG A 417 -13.79 -14.95 -11.98
CA ARG A 417 -15.24 -15.14 -12.21
C ARG A 417 -15.99 -13.81 -12.29
N LEU A 418 -15.72 -12.91 -11.34
CA LEU A 418 -16.29 -11.57 -11.33
C LEU A 418 -15.88 -10.78 -12.58
N ALA A 419 -14.60 -10.83 -12.98
CA ALA A 419 -14.10 -10.15 -14.16
C ALA A 419 -14.79 -10.68 -15.43
N ALA A 420 -14.90 -12.01 -15.60
CA ALA A 420 -15.58 -12.59 -16.76
C ALA A 420 -17.05 -12.15 -16.86
N ARG A 421 -17.73 -11.93 -15.73
CA ARG A 421 -19.13 -11.49 -15.70
C ARG A 421 -19.31 -9.99 -15.92
N LEU A 422 -18.33 -9.18 -15.44
CA LEU A 422 -18.41 -7.71 -15.42
C LEU A 422 -17.61 -7.04 -16.55
N ASP A 423 -16.83 -7.80 -17.32
CA ASP A 423 -15.94 -7.28 -18.36
C ASP A 423 -16.70 -6.42 -19.39
N ALA A 424 -17.87 -6.89 -19.85
CA ALA A 424 -18.72 -6.15 -20.77
C ALA A 424 -19.23 -4.81 -20.22
N ARG A 425 -19.22 -4.62 -18.89
CA ARG A 425 -19.62 -3.39 -18.21
C ARG A 425 -18.45 -2.42 -18.01
N GLY A 426 -17.22 -2.86 -18.27
CA GLY A 426 -16.00 -2.07 -18.07
C GLY A 426 -15.63 -1.78 -16.61
N VAL A 427 -16.28 -2.45 -15.64
CA VAL A 427 -16.00 -2.28 -14.21
C VAL A 427 -14.71 -3.01 -13.84
N GLN A 428 -13.82 -2.34 -13.13
CA GLN A 428 -12.57 -2.92 -12.71
C GLN A 428 -12.75 -3.87 -11.53
N VAL A 429 -12.26 -5.11 -11.70
CA VAL A 429 -12.25 -6.16 -10.70
C VAL A 429 -10.81 -6.49 -10.31
N GLY A 430 -10.56 -6.76 -9.04
CA GLY A 430 -9.22 -7.14 -8.59
C GLY A 430 -9.13 -7.53 -7.11
N THR A 431 -7.94 -7.93 -6.70
CA THR A 431 -7.66 -8.14 -5.28
C THR A 431 -7.48 -6.79 -4.55
N VAL A 432 -7.56 -6.84 -3.22
CA VAL A 432 -7.34 -5.66 -2.36
C VAL A 432 -6.00 -4.98 -2.69
N ASP A 433 -4.96 -5.77 -2.93
CA ASP A 433 -3.60 -5.31 -3.22
C ASP A 433 -3.55 -4.48 -4.52
N ARG A 434 -4.33 -4.88 -5.55
CA ARG A 434 -4.37 -4.19 -6.85
C ARG A 434 -4.94 -2.76 -6.76
N PHE A 435 -5.87 -2.53 -5.84
CA PHE A 435 -6.56 -1.23 -5.73
C PHE A 435 -6.01 -0.31 -4.65
N GLN A 436 -4.89 -0.67 -4.05
CA GLN A 436 -4.25 0.22 -3.10
C GLN A 436 -3.90 1.58 -3.74
N GLY A 437 -4.14 2.67 -3.02
CA GLY A 437 -3.96 4.04 -3.52
C GLY A 437 -5.10 4.57 -4.40
N GLN A 438 -5.90 3.70 -5.03
CA GLN A 438 -7.01 4.11 -5.90
C GLN A 438 -8.26 4.49 -5.09
N THR A 439 -9.16 5.27 -5.70
CA THR A 439 -10.43 5.68 -5.10
C THR A 439 -11.57 5.57 -6.11
N CYS A 440 -12.79 5.33 -5.61
CA CYS A 440 -14.01 5.23 -6.41
C CYS A 440 -15.20 5.84 -5.66
N ALA A 441 -16.33 6.04 -6.30
CA ALA A 441 -17.54 6.49 -5.62
C ALA A 441 -18.07 5.39 -4.68
N ALA A 442 -18.14 4.15 -5.18
CA ALA A 442 -18.58 2.99 -4.42
C ALA A 442 -17.65 1.79 -4.63
N VAL A 443 -17.42 1.03 -3.56
CA VAL A 443 -16.64 -0.21 -3.58
C VAL A 443 -17.54 -1.38 -3.16
N ILE A 444 -17.39 -2.52 -3.84
CA ILE A 444 -18.07 -3.77 -3.53
C ILE A 444 -17.00 -4.81 -3.19
N TYR A 445 -17.00 -5.30 -1.95
CA TYR A 445 -16.10 -6.34 -1.48
C TYR A 445 -16.85 -7.66 -1.37
N SER A 446 -16.53 -8.63 -2.23
CA SER A 446 -17.13 -9.96 -2.29
C SER A 446 -16.19 -10.98 -1.68
N MET A 447 -16.63 -11.71 -0.65
CA MET A 447 -15.73 -12.50 0.21
C MET A 447 -15.55 -13.96 -0.26
N ALA A 448 -16.41 -14.46 -1.14
CA ALA A 448 -16.26 -15.74 -1.86
C ALA A 448 -16.38 -17.03 -1.02
N THR A 449 -16.09 -17.00 0.26
CA THR A 449 -16.01 -18.19 1.13
C THR A 449 -17.34 -18.41 1.85
N SER A 450 -17.85 -19.65 1.84
CA SER A 450 -19.11 -19.98 2.50
C SER A 450 -19.01 -20.05 4.01
N ASP A 451 -17.93 -20.63 4.52
CA ASP A 451 -17.71 -20.91 5.93
C ASP A 451 -16.26 -20.57 6.31
N PRO A 452 -15.99 -19.98 7.48
CA PRO A 452 -14.65 -19.67 7.94
C PRO A 452 -13.67 -20.86 7.92
N ALA A 453 -14.17 -22.07 8.20
CA ALA A 453 -13.40 -23.31 8.19
C ALA A 453 -12.91 -23.70 6.77
N ASP A 454 -13.63 -23.25 5.74
CA ASP A 454 -13.31 -23.52 4.34
C ASP A 454 -12.31 -22.52 3.73
N ALA A 455 -11.92 -21.48 4.46
CA ALA A 455 -11.03 -20.43 3.96
C ALA A 455 -9.63 -21.00 3.58
N PRO A 456 -9.20 -20.95 2.30
CA PRO A 456 -7.99 -21.65 1.85
C PRO A 456 -6.70 -21.14 2.51
N ARG A 457 -6.68 -19.89 2.93
CA ARG A 457 -5.54 -19.20 3.58
C ARG A 457 -5.79 -18.92 5.05
N GLY A 458 -6.86 -19.52 5.63
CA GLY A 458 -7.24 -19.37 7.03
C GLY A 458 -7.90 -18.03 7.37
N MET A 459 -8.28 -17.92 8.64
CA MET A 459 -8.97 -16.73 9.18
C MET A 459 -8.11 -15.46 9.10
N ASP A 460 -6.83 -15.54 9.39
CA ASP A 460 -5.93 -14.37 9.38
C ASP A 460 -5.90 -13.66 8.04
N PHE A 461 -6.10 -14.39 6.96
CA PHE A 461 -6.18 -13.82 5.62
C PHE A 461 -7.57 -13.27 5.29
N LEU A 462 -8.62 -14.07 5.52
CA LEU A 462 -9.99 -13.71 5.11
C LEU A 462 -10.55 -12.55 5.95
N TYR A 463 -10.27 -12.53 7.25
CA TYR A 463 -10.72 -11.49 8.19
C TYR A 463 -9.65 -10.43 8.48
N SER A 464 -8.59 -10.35 7.68
CA SER A 464 -7.53 -9.36 7.88
C SER A 464 -8.10 -7.95 8.00
N LEU A 465 -7.87 -7.30 9.15
CA LEU A 465 -8.31 -5.93 9.40
C LEU A 465 -7.69 -4.94 8.41
N ASN A 466 -6.43 -5.12 8.06
CA ASN A 466 -5.74 -4.30 7.06
C ASN A 466 -6.41 -4.42 5.68
N ARG A 467 -6.81 -5.63 5.27
CA ARG A 467 -7.54 -5.87 4.02
C ARG A 467 -8.92 -5.25 4.05
N LEU A 468 -9.64 -5.41 5.16
CA LEU A 468 -10.95 -4.81 5.37
C LEU A 468 -10.87 -3.28 5.30
N ASN A 469 -9.90 -2.67 6.00
CA ASN A 469 -9.67 -1.23 5.94
C ASN A 469 -9.41 -0.75 4.50
N VAL A 470 -8.48 -1.41 3.81
CA VAL A 470 -8.17 -1.01 2.43
C VAL A 470 -9.35 -1.21 1.51
N ALA A 471 -10.07 -2.33 1.59
CA ALA A 471 -11.23 -2.60 0.74
C ALA A 471 -12.32 -1.53 0.95
N THR A 472 -12.75 -1.30 2.19
CA THR A 472 -13.87 -0.39 2.50
C THR A 472 -13.51 1.08 2.28
N SER A 473 -12.29 1.50 2.57
CA SER A 473 -11.83 2.89 2.41
C SER A 473 -11.50 3.31 0.97
N ARG A 474 -11.71 2.43 -0.04
CA ARG A 474 -11.67 2.83 -1.46
C ARG A 474 -12.92 3.61 -1.87
N GLY A 475 -14.09 3.26 -1.31
CA GLY A 475 -15.35 3.92 -1.58
C GLY A 475 -15.44 5.28 -0.89
N ARG A 476 -15.68 6.34 -1.68
CA ARG A 476 -15.88 7.69 -1.14
C ARG A 476 -17.23 7.83 -0.45
N CYS A 477 -18.31 7.30 -1.09
CA CYS A 477 -19.67 7.43 -0.63
C CYS A 477 -20.21 6.14 -0.01
N ALA A 478 -19.85 4.98 -0.58
CA ALA A 478 -20.47 3.72 -0.22
C ALA A 478 -19.47 2.57 -0.23
N ALA A 479 -19.60 1.68 0.74
CA ALA A 479 -18.90 0.41 0.78
C ALA A 479 -19.91 -0.73 1.00
N PHE A 480 -19.87 -1.72 0.10
CA PHE A 480 -20.71 -2.91 0.12
C PHE A 480 -19.86 -4.12 0.51
N ILE A 481 -20.36 -4.95 1.43
CA ILE A 481 -19.81 -6.31 1.64
C ILE A 481 -20.86 -7.31 1.21
N VAL A 482 -20.48 -8.20 0.28
CA VAL A 482 -21.26 -9.31 -0.24
C VAL A 482 -20.64 -10.58 0.30
N ALA A 483 -21.36 -11.35 1.12
CA ALA A 483 -20.79 -12.54 1.73
C ALA A 483 -21.85 -13.49 2.31
N SER A 484 -21.42 -14.72 2.60
CA SER A 484 -22.22 -15.70 3.35
C SER A 484 -22.45 -15.23 4.79
N PRO A 485 -23.69 -15.27 5.33
CA PRO A 485 -23.95 -14.98 6.73
C PRO A 485 -23.18 -15.86 7.71
N ALA A 486 -22.81 -17.08 7.35
CA ALA A 486 -22.01 -17.98 8.17
C ALA A 486 -20.62 -17.39 8.53
N LEU A 487 -20.12 -16.43 7.74
CA LEU A 487 -18.87 -15.72 8.08
C LEU A 487 -18.99 -14.82 9.31
N LEU A 488 -20.18 -14.55 9.82
CA LEU A 488 -20.38 -13.77 11.05
C LEU A 488 -20.27 -14.61 12.33
N GLU A 489 -20.25 -15.94 12.21
CA GLU A 489 -20.22 -16.86 13.34
C GLU A 489 -19.00 -17.81 13.31
N PRO A 490 -17.75 -17.28 13.21
CA PRO A 490 -16.58 -18.15 13.14
C PRO A 490 -16.26 -18.76 14.50
N GLU A 491 -15.79 -20.02 14.50
CA GLU A 491 -15.19 -20.63 15.70
C GLU A 491 -13.84 -19.97 16.01
N CYS A 492 -13.83 -19.07 16.98
CA CYS A 492 -12.61 -18.41 17.41
C CYS A 492 -11.92 -19.17 18.54
N ARG A 493 -10.65 -19.55 18.36
CA ARG A 493 -9.83 -20.26 19.34
C ARG A 493 -8.83 -19.39 20.07
N THR A 494 -8.62 -18.17 19.60
CA THR A 494 -7.66 -17.21 20.17
C THR A 494 -8.27 -15.81 20.25
N PRO A 495 -7.80 -14.95 21.19
CA PRO A 495 -8.23 -13.54 21.24
C PRO A 495 -7.99 -12.80 19.91
N ARG A 496 -6.90 -13.15 19.19
CA ARG A 496 -6.61 -12.57 17.87
C ARG A 496 -7.69 -12.91 16.85
N GLN A 497 -8.15 -14.16 16.80
CA GLN A 497 -9.23 -14.56 15.89
C GLN A 497 -10.55 -13.85 16.23
N MET A 498 -10.86 -13.65 17.51
CA MET A 498 -12.03 -12.87 17.93
C MET A 498 -11.93 -11.41 17.48
N GLN A 499 -10.76 -10.80 17.62
CA GLN A 499 -10.51 -9.43 17.14
C GLN A 499 -10.70 -9.30 15.63
N LEU A 500 -10.20 -10.26 14.86
CA LEU A 500 -10.35 -10.29 13.41
C LEU A 500 -11.82 -10.43 12.98
N ALA A 501 -12.56 -11.37 13.59
CA ALA A 501 -13.97 -11.59 13.31
C ALA A 501 -14.83 -10.35 13.67
N ASN A 502 -14.51 -9.69 14.78
CA ASN A 502 -15.18 -8.47 15.20
C ASN A 502 -15.14 -7.36 14.15
N GLY A 503 -14.10 -7.27 13.33
CA GLY A 503 -14.03 -6.28 12.27
C GLY A 503 -15.16 -6.42 11.26
N LEU A 504 -15.44 -7.64 10.80
CA LEU A 504 -16.55 -7.92 9.88
C LEU A 504 -17.92 -7.75 10.58
N CYS A 505 -18.06 -8.28 11.79
CA CYS A 505 -19.29 -8.12 12.57
C CYS A 505 -19.61 -6.64 12.80
N ARG A 506 -18.61 -5.81 13.11
CA ARG A 506 -18.79 -4.38 13.32
C ARG A 506 -19.18 -3.64 12.05
N PHE A 507 -18.67 -4.06 10.88
CA PHE A 507 -19.15 -3.53 9.61
C PHE A 507 -20.64 -3.82 9.43
N VAL A 508 -21.07 -5.05 9.66
CA VAL A 508 -22.47 -5.48 9.48
C VAL A 508 -23.40 -4.78 10.47
N GLU A 509 -23.01 -4.59 11.73
CA GLU A 509 -23.77 -3.83 12.71
C GLU A 509 -24.06 -2.37 12.29
N LYS A 510 -23.12 -1.74 11.60
CA LYS A 510 -23.27 -0.36 11.10
C LYS A 510 -23.87 -0.28 9.70
N ALA A 511 -23.98 -1.39 9.01
CA ALA A 511 -24.42 -1.43 7.61
C ALA A 511 -25.94 -1.53 7.50
N ILE A 512 -26.46 -1.01 6.39
CA ILE A 512 -27.85 -1.23 5.96
C ILE A 512 -27.89 -2.60 5.28
N GLU A 513 -28.73 -3.52 5.81
CA GLU A 513 -28.93 -4.82 5.16
C GLU A 513 -29.70 -4.66 3.85
N VAL A 514 -29.20 -5.28 2.80
CA VAL A 514 -29.77 -5.22 1.46
C VAL A 514 -29.96 -6.64 0.93
N ARG A 515 -31.20 -7.06 0.70
CA ARG A 515 -31.51 -8.33 0.03
C ARG A 515 -31.56 -8.10 -1.47
N THR A 516 -30.71 -8.79 -2.22
CA THR A 516 -30.59 -8.69 -3.69
C THR A 516 -31.49 -9.72 -4.40
#